data_0c0a017dd8dbc8d0ff9efdb8c9ae2559
#
_entry.id   0c0a017dd8dbc8d0ff9efdb8c9ae2559
#
_cell.length_a   1.000
_cell.length_b   1.000
_cell.length_c   1.000
_cell.angle_alpha   90.00
_cell.angle_beta   90.00
_cell.angle_gamma   90.00
#
_symmetry.space_group_name_H-M   'P 1'
#
loop_
_entity.id
_entity.type
_entity.pdbx_description
1 polymer ?
#
loop_
_entity_poly.entity_id
_entity_poly.type
_entity_poly.pdbx_seq_one_letter_code
_entity_poly.pdbx_strand_id
1 'polypeptide(L)'
;AHRIISDLSALIGRQEGHRIVVSGDWNILHGYGEHGSTYWGRRYQTVFDRMESIGLRFIGPQQPNGHAAENPAEELPAGSLDVPTYRTRRDDPSSGQRQLDFVFASESMADSLTVRALNGEDEWGPSDHCRVLVEMNET
;
A
#
# COMPACT_ATOMS: atom_id res chain seq x y z
N ALA A 1 -6.16 -1.63 -11.42
CA ALA A 1 -6.37 -0.57 -10.40
C ALA A 1 -7.44 0.43 -10.87
N HIS A 2 -7.26 1.08 -12.03
CA HIS A 2 -8.16 2.14 -12.51
C HIS A 2 -9.62 1.71 -12.66
N ARG A 3 -9.86 0.49 -13.12
CA ARG A 3 -11.23 -0.03 -13.25
C ARG A 3 -11.93 -0.13 -11.90
N ILE A 4 -11.24 -0.65 -10.90
CA ILE A 4 -11.77 -0.74 -9.54
C ILE A 4 -12.10 0.65 -9.00
N ILE A 5 -11.24 1.63 -9.23
CA ILE A 5 -11.48 3.01 -8.80
C ILE A 5 -12.71 3.59 -9.49
N SER A 6 -12.90 3.32 -10.78
CA SER A 6 -14.08 3.76 -11.52
C SER A 6 -15.37 3.13 -10.98
N ASP A 7 -15.31 1.84 -10.66
CA ASP A 7 -16.45 1.12 -10.08
C ASP A 7 -16.78 1.65 -8.68
N LEU A 8 -15.75 1.90 -7.85
CA LEU A 8 -15.90 2.52 -6.53
C LEU A 8 -16.46 3.94 -6.63
N SER A 9 -16.00 4.73 -7.60
CA SER A 9 -16.50 6.09 -7.80
C SER A 9 -17.99 6.10 -8.06
N ALA A 10 -18.50 5.16 -8.87
CA ALA A 10 -19.92 5.04 -9.15
C ALA A 10 -20.73 4.61 -7.91
N LEU A 11 -20.16 3.71 -7.09
CA LEU A 11 -20.78 3.22 -5.87
C LEU A 11 -20.84 4.30 -4.78
N ILE A 12 -19.72 4.99 -4.55
CA ILE A 12 -19.61 6.05 -3.57
C ILE A 12 -20.46 7.27 -3.97
N GLY A 13 -20.42 7.62 -5.26
CA GLY A 13 -21.20 8.70 -5.83
C GLY A 13 -21.06 9.99 -5.04
N ARG A 14 -22.20 10.52 -4.58
CA ARG A 14 -22.28 11.75 -3.78
C ARG A 14 -22.44 11.50 -2.29
N GLN A 15 -22.26 10.27 -1.84
CA GLN A 15 -22.44 9.95 -0.42
C GLN A 15 -21.26 10.54 0.39
N GLU A 16 -21.58 11.37 1.35
CA GLU A 16 -20.62 11.85 2.35
C GLU A 16 -20.56 10.86 3.53
N GLY A 17 -19.41 10.80 4.20
CA GLY A 17 -19.24 9.98 5.39
C GLY A 17 -19.27 8.48 5.15
N HIS A 18 -18.96 8.03 3.94
CA HIS A 18 -18.83 6.60 3.66
C HIS A 18 -17.73 5.95 4.53
N ARG A 19 -17.90 4.65 4.80
CA ARG A 19 -17.00 3.87 5.67
C ARG A 19 -16.49 2.65 4.90
N ILE A 20 -15.44 2.84 4.13
CA ILE A 20 -14.90 1.84 3.22
C ILE A 20 -13.43 1.63 3.54
N VAL A 21 -12.99 0.38 3.56
CA VAL A 21 -11.59 -0.03 3.54
C VAL A 21 -11.35 -0.82 2.27
N VAL A 22 -10.34 -0.45 1.51
CA VAL A 22 -9.93 -1.16 0.29
C VAL A 22 -8.50 -1.61 0.49
N SER A 23 -8.26 -2.90 0.41
CA SER A 23 -6.92 -3.47 0.57
C SER A 23 -6.67 -4.58 -0.44
N GLY A 24 -5.42 -4.83 -0.75
CA GLY A 24 -5.01 -5.93 -1.61
C GLY A 24 -3.75 -5.63 -2.39
N ASP A 25 -3.45 -6.52 -3.31
CA ASP A 25 -2.35 -6.39 -4.26
C ASP A 25 -2.77 -5.47 -5.41
N TRP A 26 -2.12 -4.31 -5.49
CA TRP A 26 -2.39 -3.32 -6.53
C TRP A 26 -1.42 -3.42 -7.71
N ASN A 27 -0.34 -4.17 -7.56
CA ASN A 27 0.71 -4.32 -8.57
C ASN A 27 1.23 -2.96 -9.10
N ILE A 28 1.33 -1.99 -8.22
CA ILE A 28 1.90 -0.67 -8.51
C ILE A 28 2.95 -0.33 -7.46
N LEU A 29 3.76 0.68 -7.71
CA LEU A 29 4.75 1.17 -6.76
C LEU A 29 4.30 2.50 -6.15
N HIS A 30 4.62 2.67 -4.89
CA HIS A 30 4.38 3.90 -4.15
C HIS A 30 5.69 4.67 -3.98
N GLY A 31 5.64 5.99 -4.15
CA GLY A 31 6.82 6.82 -3.97
C GLY A 31 7.93 6.53 -4.97
N TYR A 32 7.58 6.22 -6.19
CA TYR A 32 8.52 5.94 -7.27
C TYR A 32 9.47 7.13 -7.46
N GLY A 33 10.73 6.93 -7.16
CA GLY A 33 11.70 8.02 -7.08
C GLY A 33 12.23 8.50 -8.42
N GLU A 34 13.10 9.49 -8.35
CA GLU A 34 13.72 10.15 -9.51
C GLU A 34 14.62 9.20 -10.33
N HIS A 35 15.08 8.11 -9.75
CA HIS A 35 15.88 7.10 -10.44
C HIS A 35 15.06 6.09 -11.23
N GLY A 36 13.74 6.15 -11.10
CA GLY A 36 12.83 5.30 -11.84
C GLY A 36 12.35 5.95 -13.14
N SER A 37 11.48 5.23 -13.86
CA SER A 37 10.83 5.76 -15.05
C SER A 37 9.81 6.84 -14.70
N THR A 38 9.98 8.04 -15.24
CA THR A 38 9.02 9.15 -15.07
C THR A 38 7.61 8.76 -15.56
N TYR A 39 7.54 8.01 -16.66
CA TYR A 39 6.27 7.54 -17.21
C TYR A 39 5.52 6.65 -16.23
N TRP A 40 6.18 5.63 -15.68
CA TRP A 40 5.56 4.71 -14.72
C TRP A 40 5.29 5.39 -13.37
N GLY A 41 6.20 6.24 -12.93
CA GLY A 41 6.01 7.00 -11.70
C GLY A 41 4.74 7.83 -11.70
N ARG A 42 4.46 8.53 -12.80
CA ARG A 42 3.23 9.32 -12.97
C ARG A 42 1.98 8.42 -13.01
N ARG A 43 2.05 7.29 -13.69
CA ARG A 43 0.93 6.35 -13.79
C ARG A 43 0.60 5.76 -12.42
N TYR A 44 1.60 5.38 -11.65
CA TYR A 44 1.39 4.85 -10.31
C TYR A 44 0.81 5.92 -9.37
N GLN A 45 1.36 7.12 -9.42
CA GLN A 45 0.86 8.23 -8.60
C GLN A 45 -0.60 8.57 -8.91
N THR A 46 -1.02 8.46 -10.16
CA THR A 46 -2.41 8.70 -10.56
C THR A 46 -3.38 7.79 -9.81
N VAL A 47 -3.00 6.56 -9.49
CA VAL A 47 -3.86 5.65 -8.72
C VAL A 47 -4.12 6.21 -7.31
N PHE A 48 -3.07 6.65 -6.62
CA PHE A 48 -3.18 7.25 -5.29
C PHE A 48 -4.00 8.55 -5.32
N ASP A 49 -3.75 9.40 -6.31
CA ASP A 49 -4.48 10.67 -6.49
C ASP A 49 -5.97 10.43 -6.75
N ARG A 50 -6.32 9.45 -7.56
CA ARG A 50 -7.71 9.10 -7.84
C ARG A 50 -8.42 8.55 -6.62
N MET A 51 -7.75 7.70 -5.82
CA MET A 51 -8.32 7.19 -4.57
C MET A 51 -8.60 8.34 -3.60
N GLU A 52 -7.66 9.26 -3.46
CA GLU A 52 -7.84 10.45 -2.62
C GLU A 52 -9.01 11.31 -3.10
N SER A 53 -9.17 11.48 -4.40
CA SER A 53 -10.25 12.29 -4.98
C SER A 53 -11.66 11.76 -4.67
N ILE A 54 -11.79 10.48 -4.37
CA ILE A 54 -13.07 9.88 -3.96
C ILE A 54 -13.18 9.67 -2.44
N GLY A 55 -12.29 10.31 -1.67
CA GLY A 55 -12.32 10.28 -0.22
C GLY A 55 -11.71 9.03 0.41
N LEU A 56 -10.83 8.33 -0.29
CA LEU A 56 -10.12 7.15 0.19
C LEU A 56 -8.64 7.48 0.33
N ARG A 57 -8.21 7.65 1.58
CA ARG A 57 -6.85 8.00 1.93
C ARG A 57 -5.96 6.76 1.99
N PHE A 58 -4.74 6.84 1.46
CA PHE A 58 -3.72 5.83 1.65
C PHE A 58 -3.28 5.81 3.13
N ILE A 59 -3.39 4.64 3.77
CA ILE A 59 -3.08 4.48 5.20
C ILE A 59 -2.00 3.45 5.48
N GLY A 60 -1.36 2.92 4.46
CA GLY A 60 -0.22 2.03 4.65
C GLY A 60 -0.33 0.67 3.96
N PRO A 61 0.46 -0.32 4.42
CA PRO A 61 1.41 -0.20 5.52
C PRO A 61 2.61 0.69 5.18
N GLN A 62 3.20 1.30 6.19
CA GLN A 62 4.46 2.06 6.11
C GLN A 62 5.23 1.95 7.42
N GLN A 63 6.54 2.18 7.38
CA GLN A 63 7.34 2.22 8.60
C GLN A 63 6.75 3.21 9.61
N PRO A 64 6.75 2.89 10.91
CA PRO A 64 7.39 1.72 11.56
C PRO A 64 6.53 0.46 11.58
N ASN A 65 5.40 0.41 10.88
CA ASN A 65 4.44 -0.70 10.92
C ASN A 65 4.79 -1.79 9.90
N GLY A 66 6.03 -2.21 9.92
CA GLY A 66 6.63 -3.23 9.08
C GLY A 66 8.14 -3.03 9.03
N HIS A 67 8.84 -4.05 8.55
CA HIS A 67 10.29 -3.98 8.37
C HIS A 67 10.64 -3.33 7.04
N ALA A 68 11.63 -2.44 7.06
CA ALA A 68 12.21 -1.89 5.85
C ALA A 68 12.91 -2.99 5.03
N ALA A 69 13.03 -2.77 3.72
CA ALA A 69 13.81 -3.67 2.88
C ALA A 69 15.29 -3.65 3.29
N GLU A 70 15.92 -4.83 3.35
CA GLU A 70 17.36 -4.92 3.58
C GLU A 70 18.16 -4.33 2.41
N ASN A 71 17.65 -4.55 1.20
CA ASN A 71 18.22 -4.03 -0.03
C ASN A 71 17.12 -3.28 -0.80
N PRO A 72 16.89 -2.00 -0.48
CA PRO A 72 15.83 -1.23 -1.11
C PRO A 72 15.97 -1.18 -2.64
N ALA A 73 14.85 -1.16 -3.33
CA ALA A 73 14.84 -1.00 -4.77
C ALA A 73 15.39 0.38 -5.16
N GLU A 74 16.18 0.44 -6.23
CA GLU A 74 16.87 1.67 -6.67
C GLU A 74 15.91 2.79 -7.03
N GLU A 75 14.72 2.44 -7.52
CA GLU A 75 13.70 3.42 -7.90
C GLU A 75 13.01 4.11 -6.72
N LEU A 76 13.22 3.67 -5.51
CA LEU A 76 12.64 4.30 -4.34
C LEU A 76 13.48 5.50 -3.86
N PRO A 77 12.84 6.58 -3.42
CA PRO A 77 13.57 7.73 -2.89
C PRO A 77 14.29 7.40 -1.59
N ALA A 78 15.38 8.10 -1.33
CA ALA A 78 16.02 8.05 -0.03
C ALA A 78 15.01 8.48 1.05
N GLY A 79 14.94 7.71 2.13
CA GLY A 79 13.98 7.97 3.21
C GLY A 79 12.56 7.46 2.93
N SER A 80 12.37 6.63 1.90
CA SER A 80 11.10 5.94 1.69
C SER A 80 10.66 5.19 2.94
N LEU A 81 9.39 5.32 3.30
CA LEU A 81 8.77 4.61 4.42
C LEU A 81 8.11 3.30 3.98
N ASP A 82 8.23 2.94 2.71
CA ASP A 82 7.67 1.71 2.19
C ASP A 82 8.24 0.48 2.89
N VAL A 83 7.40 -0.52 3.03
CA VAL A 83 7.74 -1.82 3.61
C VAL A 83 7.48 -2.90 2.57
N PRO A 84 8.45 -3.76 2.25
CA PRO A 84 8.25 -4.76 1.22
C PRO A 84 7.14 -5.73 1.62
N THR A 85 6.23 -5.98 0.70
CA THR A 85 5.14 -6.94 0.85
C THR A 85 5.24 -8.09 -0.13
N TYR A 86 6.16 -8.01 -1.08
CA TYR A 86 6.43 -9.03 -2.09
C TYR A 86 7.90 -9.41 -2.08
N ARG A 87 8.18 -10.71 -2.21
CA ARG A 87 9.54 -11.26 -2.29
C ARG A 87 9.71 -12.08 -3.56
N THR A 88 10.87 -11.97 -4.18
CA THR A 88 11.17 -12.69 -5.43
C THR A 88 11.56 -14.15 -5.18
N ARG A 89 12.10 -14.45 -4.00
CA ARG A 89 12.44 -15.82 -3.55
C ARG A 89 11.53 -16.19 -2.39
N ARG A 90 10.70 -17.20 -2.60
CA ARG A 90 9.62 -17.59 -1.68
C ARG A 90 10.08 -17.94 -0.27
N ASP A 91 11.25 -18.52 -0.15
CA ASP A 91 11.83 -19.00 1.12
C ASP A 91 12.81 -18.01 1.74
N ASP A 92 12.93 -16.83 1.16
CA ASP A 92 13.87 -15.81 1.60
C ASP A 92 13.19 -14.44 1.74
N PRO A 93 12.70 -14.08 2.94
CA PRO A 93 12.09 -12.77 3.18
C PRO A 93 13.02 -11.60 2.86
N SER A 94 14.34 -11.77 2.98
CA SER A 94 15.31 -10.72 2.68
C SER A 94 15.34 -10.33 1.19
N SER A 95 14.76 -11.16 0.31
CA SER A 95 14.60 -10.83 -1.10
C SER A 95 13.48 -9.81 -1.37
N GLY A 96 12.72 -9.43 -0.35
CA GLY A 96 11.66 -8.43 -0.46
C GLY A 96 12.24 -7.03 -0.64
N GLN A 97 11.89 -6.37 -1.74
CA GLN A 97 12.33 -5.02 -2.08
C GLN A 97 11.18 -4.05 -2.30
N ARG A 98 10.01 -4.54 -2.69
CA ARG A 98 8.90 -3.71 -3.16
C ARG A 98 7.64 -3.95 -2.35
N GLN A 99 6.94 -2.86 -2.13
CA GLN A 99 5.59 -2.88 -1.60
C GLN A 99 4.61 -2.86 -2.77
N LEU A 100 3.77 -3.89 -2.88
CA LEU A 100 2.74 -4.00 -3.92
C LEU A 100 1.33 -4.02 -3.32
N ASP A 101 1.24 -4.17 -2.01
CA ASP A 101 -0.01 -4.27 -1.28
C ASP A 101 -0.24 -2.98 -0.49
N PHE A 102 -1.41 -2.39 -0.68
CA PHE A 102 -1.76 -1.10 -0.11
C PHE A 102 -3.16 -1.13 0.49
N VAL A 103 -3.35 -0.31 1.51
CA VAL A 103 -4.64 -0.13 2.16
C VAL A 103 -5.06 1.34 2.05
N PHE A 104 -6.29 1.54 1.64
CA PHE A 104 -6.94 2.84 1.59
C PHE A 104 -8.18 2.79 2.48
N ALA A 105 -8.52 3.91 3.10
CA ALA A 105 -9.71 4.00 3.94
C ALA A 105 -10.39 5.34 3.78
N SER A 106 -11.70 5.32 3.99
CA SER A 106 -12.48 6.55 4.05
C SER A 106 -11.89 7.52 5.05
N GLU A 107 -11.89 8.81 4.72
CA GLU A 107 -11.39 9.87 5.61
C GLU A 107 -12.03 9.82 6.99
N SER A 108 -13.32 9.48 7.07
CA SER A 108 -14.07 9.41 8.33
C SER A 108 -13.54 8.36 9.31
N MET A 109 -12.78 7.37 8.84
CA MET A 109 -12.30 6.28 9.68
C MET A 109 -10.78 6.07 9.61
N ALA A 110 -10.09 6.75 8.72
CA ALA A 110 -8.67 6.52 8.47
C ALA A 110 -7.80 6.64 9.73
N ASP A 111 -8.05 7.65 10.56
CA ASP A 111 -7.28 7.87 11.79
C ASP A 111 -7.57 6.83 12.90
N SER A 112 -8.64 6.06 12.76
CA SER A 112 -9.00 4.98 13.69
C SER A 112 -8.40 3.64 13.32
N LEU A 113 -7.65 3.56 12.22
CA LEU A 113 -7.08 2.32 11.70
C LEU A 113 -5.57 2.31 11.82
N THR A 114 -5.03 1.16 12.17
CA THR A 114 -3.60 0.86 12.11
C THR A 114 -3.39 -0.24 11.09
N VAL A 115 -2.42 -0.06 10.20
CA VAL A 115 -2.09 -1.02 9.15
C VAL A 115 -0.66 -1.50 9.34
N ARG A 116 -0.47 -2.81 9.42
CA ARG A 116 0.84 -3.40 9.63
C ARG A 116 1.13 -4.48 8.60
N ALA A 117 2.33 -4.46 8.03
CA ALA A 117 2.83 -5.55 7.20
C ALA A 117 3.47 -6.62 8.08
N LEU A 118 3.02 -7.86 7.94
CA LEU A 118 3.60 -9.02 8.63
C LEU A 118 4.76 -9.57 7.79
N ASN A 119 5.77 -8.73 7.58
CA ASN A 119 6.87 -9.00 6.67
C ASN A 119 8.19 -9.37 7.36
N GLY A 120 8.16 -9.63 8.67
CA GLY A 120 9.30 -10.20 9.37
C GLY A 120 9.58 -11.63 8.93
N GLU A 121 10.80 -12.09 9.16
CA GLU A 121 11.23 -13.44 8.78
C GLU A 121 10.29 -14.52 9.32
N ASP A 122 9.88 -14.39 10.59
CA ASP A 122 8.98 -15.36 11.25
C ASP A 122 7.50 -15.11 10.92
N GLU A 123 7.16 -13.98 10.32
CA GLU A 123 5.79 -13.57 10.05
C GLU A 123 5.34 -13.84 8.61
N TRP A 124 6.28 -13.93 7.67
CA TRP A 124 5.96 -13.89 6.24
C TRP A 124 5.03 -15.02 5.76
N GLY A 125 5.28 -16.23 6.22
CA GLY A 125 4.51 -17.40 5.78
C GLY A 125 4.95 -17.91 4.40
N PRO A 126 4.17 -18.82 3.78
CA PRO A 126 4.60 -19.55 2.58
C PRO A 126 4.39 -18.80 1.24
N SER A 127 3.64 -17.71 1.23
CA SER A 127 3.34 -16.95 0.01
C SER A 127 4.51 -16.06 -0.40
N ASP A 128 4.57 -15.66 -1.66
CA ASP A 128 5.45 -14.60 -2.13
C ASP A 128 4.99 -13.21 -1.69
N HIS A 129 3.75 -13.06 -1.24
CA HIS A 129 3.26 -11.87 -0.55
C HIS A 129 3.16 -12.12 0.96
N CYS A 130 3.50 -11.11 1.76
CA CYS A 130 3.20 -11.16 3.20
C CYS A 130 1.75 -10.77 3.45
N ARG A 131 1.27 -11.12 4.63
CA ARG A 131 -0.05 -10.66 5.07
C ARG A 131 0.02 -9.21 5.52
N VAL A 132 -1.07 -8.50 5.33
CA VAL A 132 -1.27 -7.15 5.84
C VAL A 132 -2.40 -7.18 6.86
N LEU A 133 -2.13 -6.68 8.04
CA LEU A 133 -3.09 -6.64 9.14
C LEU A 133 -3.66 -5.23 9.25
N VAL A 134 -4.99 -5.13 9.23
CA VAL A 134 -5.71 -3.88 9.45
C VAL A 134 -6.45 -4.00 10.77
N GLU A 135 -6.16 -3.11 11.70
CA GLU A 135 -6.78 -3.09 13.02
C GLU A 135 -7.55 -1.79 13.23
N MET A 136 -8.76 -1.91 13.78
CA MET A 136 -9.51 -0.75 14.21
C MET A 136 -9.16 -0.45 15.66
N ASN A 137 -8.69 0.75 15.92
CA ASN A 137 -8.36 1.19 17.26
C ASN A 137 -9.64 1.48 18.03
N GLU A 138 -9.70 1.06 19.29
CA GLU A 138 -10.79 1.42 20.19
C GLU A 138 -10.69 2.90 20.54
N THR A 139 -11.83 3.55 20.58
CA THR A 139 -11.93 4.94 21.00
C THR A 139 -12.18 5.03 22.51
#